data_7e23c70347a144a09e7650376b3bea2d
#
_entry.id   7e23c70347a144a09e7650376b3bea2d
#
_cell.length_a   1.000
_cell.length_b   1.000
_cell.length_c   1.000
_cell.angle_alpha   90.00
_cell.angle_beta   90.00
_cell.angle_gamma   90.00
#
_symmetry.space_group_name_H-M   'P 1'
#
loop_
_entity.id
_entity.type
_entity.pdbx_description
1 polymer ?
#
loop_
_entity_poly.entity_id
_entity_poly.type
_entity_poly.pdbx_seq_one_letter_code
_entity_poly.pdbx_strand_id
1 'polypeptide(L)'
;MNKELKPGNVLAAKYTYGDEVLLWDFWYVLKTTATMVEICKLKSLTVYDDGLEGPHYYDAPYHLQPKLVQNNNGDWCYLLEGPTVKRKIKYNSNGDPIVKPDEFWRSCGVWDGRPLSAYNLH
;
A
#
# COMPACT_ATOMS: atom_id res chain seq x y z
N MET A 1 20.60 10.14 6.02
CA MET A 1 20.75 8.95 5.15
C MET A 1 19.54 8.84 4.26
N ASN A 2 19.74 8.97 2.96
CA ASN A 2 18.61 8.89 2.02
C ASN A 2 18.19 7.46 1.83
N LYS A 3 16.90 7.21 2.03
CA LYS A 3 16.30 5.92 1.68
C LYS A 3 16.01 5.91 0.19
N GLU A 4 16.37 4.86 -0.48
CA GLU A 4 16.09 4.72 -1.91
C GLU A 4 15.00 3.68 -2.11
N LEU A 5 14.13 3.95 -3.08
CA LEU A 5 13.17 2.94 -3.53
C LEU A 5 13.90 1.87 -4.32
N LYS A 6 13.54 0.63 -4.05
CA LYS A 6 14.12 -0.53 -4.74
C LYS A 6 13.00 -1.40 -5.28
N PRO A 7 13.24 -2.12 -6.38
CA PRO A 7 12.29 -3.15 -6.82
C PRO A 7 12.00 -4.13 -5.68
N GLY A 8 10.73 -4.46 -5.51
CA GLY A 8 10.28 -5.30 -4.41
C GLY A 8 9.75 -4.54 -3.21
N ASN A 9 10.01 -3.24 -3.11
CA ASN A 9 9.38 -2.42 -2.06
C ASN A 9 7.88 -2.34 -2.29
N VAL A 10 7.13 -2.14 -1.20
CA VAL A 10 5.70 -1.88 -1.24
C VAL A 10 5.47 -0.46 -0.74
N LEU A 11 4.66 0.30 -1.46
CA LEU A 11 4.26 1.65 -1.08
C LEU A 11 2.85 1.59 -0.51
N ALA A 12 2.59 2.35 0.54
CA ALA A 12 1.27 2.43 1.16
C ALA A 12 0.76 3.85 1.13
N ALA A 13 -0.49 4.04 0.70
CA ALA A 13 -1.17 5.32 0.68
C ALA A 13 -2.51 5.19 1.40
N LYS A 14 -2.85 6.20 2.20
CA LYS A 14 -4.10 6.19 2.97
C LYS A 14 -5.15 7.08 2.32
N TYR A 15 -6.39 6.64 2.40
CA TYR A 15 -7.55 7.44 2.08
C TYR A 15 -8.21 7.87 3.38
N THR A 16 -8.41 9.16 3.55
CA THR A 16 -8.95 9.71 4.80
C THR A 16 -10.22 10.52 4.55
N TYR A 17 -11.06 10.56 5.57
CA TYR A 17 -12.21 11.46 5.64
C TYR A 17 -12.10 12.21 6.97
N GLY A 18 -11.84 13.51 6.89
CA GLY A 18 -11.50 14.27 8.09
C GLY A 18 -10.22 13.74 8.71
N ASP A 19 -10.26 13.41 9.99
CA ASP A 19 -9.12 12.87 10.73
C ASP A 19 -9.07 11.34 10.73
N GLU A 20 -10.07 10.69 10.12
CA GLU A 20 -10.17 9.24 10.16
C GLU A 20 -9.61 8.59 8.89
N VAL A 21 -8.88 7.51 9.07
CA VAL A 21 -8.34 6.71 7.97
C VAL A 21 -9.39 5.67 7.60
N LEU A 22 -9.91 5.76 6.38
CA LEU A 22 -10.94 4.84 5.89
C LEU A 22 -10.36 3.58 5.31
N LEU A 23 -9.26 3.70 4.58
CA LEU A 23 -8.60 2.55 4.00
C LEU A 23 -7.17 2.89 3.61
N TRP A 24 -6.41 1.85 3.33
CA TRP A 24 -5.06 1.94 2.77
C TRP A 24 -5.03 1.18 1.46
N ASP A 25 -4.31 1.72 0.47
CA ASP A 25 -3.97 1.00 -0.75
C ASP A 25 -2.48 0.78 -0.81
N PHE A 26 -2.08 -0.27 -1.52
CA PHE A 26 -0.69 -0.68 -1.63
C PHE A 26 -0.29 -0.79 -3.10
N TRP A 27 0.96 -0.41 -3.39
CA TRP A 27 1.54 -0.52 -4.73
C TRP A 27 2.88 -1.22 -4.64
N TYR A 28 3.12 -2.11 -5.58
CA TYR A 28 4.37 -2.86 -5.68
C TYR A 28 5.33 -2.13 -6.61
N VAL A 29 6.59 -1.98 -6.19
CA VAL A 29 7.63 -1.33 -7.00
C VAL A 29 8.26 -2.39 -7.90
N LEU A 30 8.07 -2.23 -9.21
CA LEU A 30 8.59 -3.15 -10.22
C LEU A 30 9.96 -2.72 -10.71
N LYS A 31 10.15 -1.44 -11.01
CA LYS A 31 11.39 -0.89 -11.52
C LYS A 31 11.61 0.51 -10.97
N THR A 32 12.85 0.89 -10.81
CA THR A 32 13.23 2.24 -10.37
C THR A 32 14.35 2.79 -11.22
N THR A 33 14.31 4.13 -11.42
CA THR A 33 15.44 4.90 -11.90
C THR A 33 15.73 5.99 -10.87
N ALA A 34 16.66 6.89 -11.14
CA ALA A 34 17.00 7.95 -10.21
C ALA A 34 15.80 8.86 -9.90
N THR A 35 14.88 9.04 -10.85
CA THR A 35 13.77 10.00 -10.73
C THR A 35 12.39 9.41 -10.92
N MET A 36 12.29 8.16 -11.40
CA MET A 36 11.02 7.54 -11.78
C MET A 36 10.88 6.17 -11.17
N VAL A 37 9.63 5.75 -11.01
CA VAL A 37 9.30 4.42 -10.50
C VAL A 37 8.16 3.85 -11.32
N GLU A 38 8.24 2.54 -11.61
CA GLU A 38 7.11 1.79 -12.16
C GLU A 38 6.46 1.01 -11.04
N ILE A 39 5.17 1.21 -10.85
CA ILE A 39 4.41 0.60 -9.76
C ILE A 39 3.15 -0.06 -10.30
N CYS A 40 2.68 -1.07 -9.57
CA CYS A 40 1.43 -1.76 -9.86
C CYS A 40 0.65 -1.90 -8.57
N LYS A 41 -0.64 -1.60 -8.62
CA LYS A 41 -1.50 -1.71 -7.44
C LYS A 41 -1.58 -3.16 -7.00
N LEU A 42 -1.56 -3.37 -5.68
CA LEU A 42 -1.71 -4.68 -5.06
C LEU A 42 -3.12 -4.85 -4.53
N LYS A 43 -3.61 -6.08 -4.59
CA LYS A 43 -4.85 -6.41 -3.92
C LYS A 43 -4.65 -6.38 -2.41
N SER A 44 -5.58 -5.76 -1.70
CA SER A 44 -5.51 -5.62 -0.24
C SER A 44 -6.33 -6.71 0.44
N LEU A 45 -5.88 -7.08 1.64
CA LEU A 45 -6.59 -7.99 2.52
C LEU A 45 -7.02 -7.19 3.75
N THR A 46 -8.30 -7.28 4.10
CA THR A 46 -8.83 -6.66 5.31
C THR A 46 -8.91 -7.71 6.42
N VAL A 47 -8.28 -7.40 7.55
CA VAL A 47 -8.28 -8.28 8.73
C VAL A 47 -8.86 -7.51 9.90
N TYR A 48 -9.88 -8.03 10.52
CA TYR A 48 -10.49 -7.43 11.71
C TYR A 48 -9.75 -7.86 12.97
N ASP A 49 -9.93 -7.08 14.04
CA ASP A 49 -9.21 -7.33 15.30
C ASP A 49 -9.48 -8.71 15.89
N ASP A 50 -10.62 -9.32 15.53
CA ASP A 50 -10.94 -10.68 15.94
C ASP A 50 -10.25 -11.76 15.08
N GLY A 51 -9.43 -11.35 14.11
CA GLY A 51 -8.72 -12.26 13.23
C GLY A 51 -9.54 -12.79 12.06
N LEU A 52 -10.78 -12.36 11.91
CA LEU A 52 -11.65 -12.80 10.83
C LEU A 52 -11.47 -11.91 9.61
N GLU A 53 -11.55 -12.52 8.43
CA GLU A 53 -11.54 -11.80 7.16
C GLU A 53 -12.96 -11.47 6.73
N GLY A 54 -13.06 -10.40 5.93
CA GLY A 54 -14.30 -10.07 5.25
C GLY A 54 -15.10 -8.97 5.95
N PRO A 55 -16.30 -8.67 5.41
CA PRO A 55 -17.10 -7.58 5.94
C PRO A 55 -17.73 -7.93 7.28
N HIS A 56 -17.76 -6.94 8.17
CA HIS A 56 -18.45 -7.03 9.46
C HIS A 56 -19.59 -6.03 9.46
N TYR A 57 -20.62 -6.33 10.25
CA TYR A 57 -21.81 -5.48 10.33
C TYR A 57 -21.63 -4.25 11.22
N TYR A 58 -20.58 -4.21 12.02
CA TYR A 58 -20.35 -3.14 12.98
C TYR A 58 -19.08 -2.37 12.61
N ASP A 59 -18.96 -1.17 13.14
CA ASP A 59 -17.79 -0.31 12.93
C ASP A 59 -16.63 -0.76 13.78
N ALA A 60 -16.19 -1.95 13.56
CA ALA A 60 -15.02 -2.47 14.25
C ALA A 60 -13.75 -1.93 13.58
N PRO A 61 -12.72 -1.59 14.35
CA PRO A 61 -11.42 -1.31 13.77
C PRO A 61 -10.92 -2.50 12.98
N TYR A 62 -10.26 -2.24 11.88
CA TYR A 62 -9.69 -3.29 11.06
C TYR A 62 -8.31 -2.88 10.56
N HIS A 63 -7.55 -3.86 10.10
CA HIS A 63 -6.22 -3.66 9.55
C HIS A 63 -6.20 -4.05 8.09
N LEU A 64 -5.39 -3.35 7.32
CA LEU A 64 -5.19 -3.63 5.90
C LEU A 64 -3.75 -4.00 5.65
N GLN A 65 -3.56 -4.95 4.77
CA GLN A 65 -2.24 -5.39 4.32
C GLN A 65 -2.34 -5.90 2.89
N PRO A 66 -1.24 -5.93 2.14
CA PRO A 66 -1.25 -6.55 0.81
C PRO A 66 -1.57 -8.03 0.92
N LYS A 67 -2.39 -8.53 -0.01
CA LYS A 67 -2.73 -9.94 -0.03
C LYS A 67 -1.59 -10.77 -0.58
N LEU A 68 -1.20 -11.82 0.13
CA LEU A 68 -0.21 -12.78 -0.31
C LEU A 68 -0.91 -14.04 -0.81
N VAL A 69 -0.41 -14.58 -1.91
CA VAL A 69 -0.89 -15.84 -2.49
C VAL A 69 0.32 -16.70 -2.81
N GLN A 70 0.12 -18.03 -2.83
CA GLN A 70 1.17 -18.95 -3.27
C GLN A 70 1.14 -19.10 -4.78
N ASN A 71 2.31 -19.04 -5.41
CA ASN A 71 2.44 -19.33 -6.83
C ASN A 71 2.55 -20.84 -7.07
N ASN A 72 2.73 -21.24 -8.32
CA ASN A 72 2.81 -22.66 -8.70
C ASN A 72 4.02 -23.38 -8.08
N ASN A 73 5.04 -22.63 -7.67
CA ASN A 73 6.23 -23.20 -7.03
C ASN A 73 6.10 -23.25 -5.50
N GLY A 74 4.96 -22.83 -4.95
CA GLY A 74 4.74 -22.77 -3.52
C GLY A 74 5.31 -21.53 -2.82
N ASP A 75 5.86 -20.60 -3.56
CA ASP A 75 6.40 -19.34 -3.00
C ASP A 75 5.28 -18.33 -2.76
N TRP A 76 5.40 -17.59 -1.67
CA TRP A 76 4.45 -16.52 -1.37
C TRP A 76 4.79 -15.27 -2.16
N CYS A 77 3.80 -14.70 -2.81
CA CYS A 77 3.96 -13.47 -3.58
C CYS A 77 2.73 -12.58 -3.44
N TYR A 78 2.90 -11.30 -3.75
CA TYR A 78 1.79 -10.34 -3.75
C TYR A 78 0.92 -10.52 -4.98
N LEU A 79 -0.39 -10.32 -4.81
CA LEU A 79 -1.34 -10.39 -5.91
C LEU A 79 -1.46 -9.01 -6.55
N LEU A 80 -0.96 -8.87 -7.78
CA LEU A 80 -1.01 -7.63 -8.54
C LEU A 80 -2.43 -7.40 -9.08
N GLU A 81 -2.85 -6.13 -9.05
CA GLU A 81 -4.18 -5.72 -9.48
C GLU A 81 -4.08 -4.47 -10.34
N GLY A 82 -4.35 -4.60 -11.62
CA GLY A 82 -4.36 -3.48 -12.53
C GLY A 82 -3.07 -3.28 -13.31
N PRO A 83 -3.01 -2.23 -14.14
CA PRO A 83 -1.86 -1.97 -14.98
C PRO A 83 -0.68 -1.37 -14.23
N THR A 84 0.51 -1.53 -14.80
CA THR A 84 1.71 -0.84 -14.33
C THR A 84 1.63 0.63 -14.73
N VAL A 85 1.97 1.52 -13.82
CA VAL A 85 2.02 2.96 -14.07
C VAL A 85 3.40 3.49 -13.70
N LYS A 86 3.82 4.56 -14.38
CA LYS A 86 5.07 5.26 -14.10
C LYS A 86 4.78 6.54 -13.35
N ARG A 87 5.55 6.81 -12.30
CA ARG A 87 5.39 8.02 -11.48
C ARG A 87 6.75 8.58 -11.11
N LYS A 88 6.79 9.89 -10.86
CA LYS A 88 7.99 10.55 -10.37
C LYS A 88 8.20 10.24 -8.90
N ILE A 89 9.45 10.07 -8.51
CA ILE A 89 9.84 9.94 -7.12
C ILE A 89 10.14 11.33 -6.58
N LYS A 90 9.51 11.69 -5.46
CA LYS A 90 9.81 12.92 -4.72
C LYS A 90 10.38 12.53 -3.37
N TYR A 91 11.05 13.45 -2.73
CA TYR A 91 11.62 13.22 -1.40
C TYR A 91 11.08 14.27 -0.45
N ASN A 92 10.70 13.83 0.75
CA ASN A 92 10.25 14.77 1.79
C ASN A 92 11.45 15.43 2.46
N SER A 93 11.19 16.28 3.46
CA SER A 93 12.25 17.02 4.18
C SER A 93 13.22 16.10 4.92
N ASN A 94 12.81 14.87 5.22
CA ASN A 94 13.65 13.87 5.89
C ASN A 94 14.44 13.01 4.91
N GLY A 95 14.29 13.24 3.60
CA GLY A 95 14.94 12.44 2.58
C GLY A 95 14.25 11.12 2.26
N ASP A 96 13.06 10.91 2.77
CA ASP A 96 12.30 9.69 2.47
C ASP A 96 11.63 9.80 1.11
N PRO A 97 11.66 8.74 0.29
CA PRO A 97 10.99 8.76 -1.00
C PRO A 97 9.47 8.72 -0.83
N ILE A 98 8.78 9.53 -1.60
CA ILE A 98 7.33 9.54 -1.66
C ILE A 98 6.87 9.52 -3.11
N VAL A 99 5.75 8.85 -3.36
CA VAL A 99 5.18 8.69 -4.69
C VAL A 99 3.68 8.99 -4.59
N LYS A 100 3.16 9.73 -5.56
CA LYS A 100 1.72 9.96 -5.68
C LYS A 100 1.18 9.04 -6.77
N PRO A 101 0.49 7.95 -6.42
CA PRO A 101 0.11 6.94 -7.41
C PRO A 101 -0.96 7.43 -8.39
N ASP A 102 -1.87 8.29 -7.95
CA ASP A 102 -2.86 8.91 -8.83
C ASP A 102 -3.39 10.21 -8.22
N GLU A 103 -4.36 10.83 -8.88
CA GLU A 103 -4.91 12.12 -8.46
C GLU A 103 -5.71 12.06 -7.16
N PHE A 104 -6.26 10.90 -6.86
CA PHE A 104 -7.16 10.72 -5.72
C PHE A 104 -6.42 10.38 -4.44
N TRP A 105 -5.20 9.87 -4.55
CA TRP A 105 -4.44 9.38 -3.41
C TRP A 105 -3.40 10.38 -2.98
N ARG A 106 -3.25 10.49 -1.68
CA ARG A 106 -2.16 11.27 -1.11
C ARG A 106 -0.84 10.57 -1.41
N SER A 107 0.26 11.31 -1.25
CA SER A 107 1.59 10.73 -1.43
C SER A 107 1.75 9.51 -0.54
N CYS A 108 2.30 8.44 -1.10
CA CYS A 108 2.57 7.22 -0.36
C CYS A 108 4.06 7.06 -0.11
N GLY A 109 4.37 6.44 1.01
CA GLY A 109 5.73 6.10 1.38
C GLY A 109 5.93 4.59 1.41
N VAL A 110 7.16 4.18 1.73
CA VAL A 110 7.50 2.76 1.82
C VAL A 110 6.79 2.14 3.03
N TRP A 111 6.09 1.03 2.76
CA TRP A 111 5.41 0.27 3.81
C TRP A 111 6.42 -0.52 4.62
N ASP A 112 6.24 -0.53 5.94
CA ASP A 112 7.17 -1.18 6.88
C ASP A 112 6.89 -2.66 7.12
N GLY A 113 5.86 -3.21 6.47
CA GLY A 113 5.50 -4.62 6.63
C GLY A 113 4.45 -4.89 7.70
N ARG A 114 3.99 -3.87 8.40
CA ARG A 114 2.98 -4.05 9.46
C ARG A 114 1.59 -3.78 8.93
N PRO A 115 0.57 -4.54 9.37
CA PRO A 115 -0.82 -4.21 9.04
C PRO A 115 -1.17 -2.79 9.48
N LEU A 116 -1.89 -2.07 8.61
CA LEU A 116 -2.21 -0.66 8.84
C LEU A 116 -3.65 -0.50 9.29
N SER A 117 -3.84 0.25 10.36
CA SER A 117 -5.15 0.45 10.97
C SER A 117 -6.05 1.36 10.14
N ALA A 118 -7.33 1.02 10.07
CA ALA A 118 -8.34 1.84 9.44
C ALA A 118 -9.66 1.68 10.21
N TYR A 119 -10.61 2.57 9.95
CA TYR A 119 -11.94 2.50 10.53
C TYR A 119 -12.98 2.45 9.43
N ASN A 120 -13.97 1.61 9.64
CA ASN A 120 -15.11 1.53 8.75
C ASN A 120 -16.15 2.59 9.18
N LEU A 121 -16.31 3.63 8.36
CA LEU A 121 -17.33 4.64 8.57
C LEU A 121 -18.62 4.27 7.86
N HIS A 122 -19.73 4.61 8.46
CA HIS A 122 -21.05 4.40 7.86
C HIS A 122 -21.87 5.66 7.89
#